data_bef0a6bdad1ad4215590926160212f23
#
_entry.id   bef0a6bdad1ad4215590926160212f23
#
_cell.length_a   1.000
_cell.length_b   1.000
_cell.length_c   1.000
_cell.angle_alpha   90.00
_cell.angle_beta   90.00
_cell.angle_gamma   90.00
#
_symmetry.space_group_name_H-M   'P 1'
#
loop_
_entity.id
_entity.type
_entity.pdbx_description
1 polymer ?
#
loop_
_entity_poly.entity_id
_entity_poly.type
_entity_poly.pdbx_seq_one_letter_code
_entity_poly.pdbx_strand_id
1 'polypeptide(L)'
;MTRRGQHRATRASRRGTHARVLALLGALAVLAGIGTGTVLAWWQDAEHVTGRVPRGVVVLGAGAPGEVGYATTTTPLAGGGAAASLSHPFGPAQAAQLYNGNADEGGAVAIPVAVETLAQGNRGVRYELGLDVAGGVFGASRLETFKVANQAVCSTSLTGPTAHEHTPWPASYSAATTTTTDTWCLVARYAPTRWAHTNTVTVTAPSPLGGGTRTASDSWSANARTTLDPASEPTHSVDVDFEVFGSAP
;
A
#
# COMPACT_ATOMS: atom_id res chain seq x y z
N MET A 1 -12.92 107.04 -53.43
CA MET A 1 -13.48 106.21 -52.38
C MET A 1 -12.94 104.80 -52.58
N THR A 2 -12.00 104.45 -51.74
CA THR A 2 -11.15 103.26 -51.85
C THR A 2 -11.63 102.21 -50.86
N ARG A 3 -11.95 101.00 -51.32
CA ARG A 3 -12.18 99.82 -50.45
C ARG A 3 -11.01 98.86 -50.57
N ARG A 4 -10.24 98.71 -49.51
CA ARG A 4 -9.20 97.73 -49.30
C ARG A 4 -9.84 96.35 -49.03
N GLY A 5 -9.57 95.37 -49.87
CA GLY A 5 -9.88 93.97 -49.60
C GLY A 5 -8.78 93.37 -48.73
N GLN A 6 -9.17 92.80 -47.62
CA GLN A 6 -8.26 92.06 -46.75
C GLN A 6 -8.21 90.64 -47.19
N HIS A 7 -7.05 90.17 -47.61
CA HIS A 7 -6.76 88.74 -47.77
C HIS A 7 -6.50 88.15 -46.38
N ARG A 8 -7.41 87.37 -45.90
CA ARG A 8 -7.25 86.52 -44.69
C ARG A 8 -6.69 85.19 -45.13
N ALA A 9 -5.42 84.97 -44.90
CA ALA A 9 -4.75 83.68 -45.18
C ALA A 9 -5.22 82.67 -44.22
N THR A 10 -5.78 81.59 -44.73
CA THR A 10 -6.17 80.39 -44.00
C THR A 10 -4.96 79.58 -43.57
N ARG A 11 -4.45 79.88 -42.39
CA ARG A 11 -3.33 79.15 -41.74
C ARG A 11 -3.80 78.00 -40.81
N ALA A 12 -4.99 77.44 -41.03
CA ALA A 12 -5.64 76.51 -40.12
C ALA A 12 -5.52 75.04 -40.47
N SER A 13 -4.88 74.67 -41.60
CA SER A 13 -4.96 73.29 -42.09
C SER A 13 -3.81 72.36 -41.65
N ARG A 14 -2.65 72.91 -41.24
CA ARG A 14 -1.50 72.02 -40.90
C ARG A 14 -1.47 71.53 -39.44
N ARG A 15 -2.09 72.23 -38.50
CA ARG A 15 -2.10 71.78 -37.09
C ARG A 15 -3.07 70.62 -36.84
N GLY A 16 -4.13 70.54 -37.62
CA GLY A 16 -5.12 69.42 -37.44
C GLY A 16 -4.63 68.09 -37.90
N THR A 17 -3.76 68.00 -38.89
CA THR A 17 -3.23 66.77 -39.43
C THR A 17 -2.24 66.13 -38.48
N HIS A 18 -1.37 66.88 -37.87
CA HIS A 18 -0.43 66.32 -36.87
C HIS A 18 -1.14 65.89 -35.60
N ALA A 19 -2.16 66.61 -35.16
CA ALA A 19 -2.95 66.21 -34.00
C ALA A 19 -3.71 64.90 -34.23
N ARG A 20 -4.24 64.65 -35.43
CA ARG A 20 -4.91 63.43 -35.81
C ARG A 20 -3.96 62.21 -35.94
N VAL A 21 -2.76 62.43 -36.49
CA VAL A 21 -1.72 61.42 -36.59
C VAL A 21 -1.19 61.05 -35.21
N LEU A 22 -0.97 62.00 -34.34
CA LEU A 22 -0.55 61.72 -32.94
C LEU A 22 -1.64 61.04 -32.15
N ALA A 23 -2.93 61.33 -32.36
CA ALA A 23 -4.04 60.62 -31.69
C ALA A 23 -4.19 59.19 -32.20
N LEU A 24 -3.97 58.93 -33.50
CA LEU A 24 -3.98 57.60 -34.08
C LEU A 24 -2.80 56.74 -33.60
N LEU A 25 -1.60 57.33 -33.51
CA LEU A 25 -0.43 56.63 -32.96
C LEU A 25 -0.59 56.34 -31.46
N GLY A 26 -1.19 57.25 -30.70
CA GLY A 26 -1.50 57.02 -29.30
C GLY A 26 -2.54 55.88 -29.10
N ALA A 27 -3.58 55.85 -29.92
CA ALA A 27 -4.59 54.79 -29.89
C ALA A 27 -4.01 53.43 -30.29
N LEU A 28 -3.12 53.38 -31.27
CA LEU A 28 -2.43 52.15 -31.65
C LEU A 28 -1.47 51.66 -30.55
N ALA A 29 -0.77 52.54 -29.87
CA ALA A 29 0.10 52.18 -28.76
C ALA A 29 -0.69 51.63 -27.55
N VAL A 30 -1.86 52.22 -27.25
CA VAL A 30 -2.75 51.71 -26.19
C VAL A 30 -3.34 50.35 -26.55
N LEU A 31 -3.76 50.15 -27.80
CA LEU A 31 -4.27 48.88 -28.27
C LEU A 31 -3.18 47.80 -28.27
N ALA A 32 -1.96 48.12 -28.68
CA ALA A 32 -0.85 47.17 -28.59
C ALA A 32 -0.44 46.91 -27.15
N GLY A 33 -0.48 47.92 -26.27
CA GLY A 33 -0.18 47.74 -24.85
C GLY A 33 -1.22 46.89 -24.09
N ILE A 34 -2.51 47.09 -24.40
CA ILE A 34 -3.58 46.30 -23.79
C ILE A 34 -3.51 44.87 -24.32
N GLY A 35 -3.25 44.68 -25.62
CA GLY A 35 -3.16 43.33 -26.21
C GLY A 35 -2.00 42.53 -25.65
N THR A 36 -0.83 43.11 -25.49
CA THR A 36 0.34 42.43 -24.94
C THR A 36 0.25 42.25 -23.43
N GLY A 37 -0.32 43.22 -22.70
CA GLY A 37 -0.51 43.12 -21.26
C GLY A 37 -1.52 42.07 -20.85
N THR A 38 -2.63 41.94 -21.57
CA THR A 38 -3.65 40.92 -21.29
C THR A 38 -3.19 39.51 -21.67
N VAL A 39 -2.41 39.38 -22.75
CA VAL A 39 -1.85 38.06 -23.11
C VAL A 39 -0.79 37.66 -22.11
N LEU A 40 0.10 38.53 -21.67
CA LEU A 40 1.09 38.23 -20.65
C LEU A 40 0.45 37.95 -19.28
N ALA A 41 -0.59 38.71 -18.91
CA ALA A 41 -1.33 38.44 -17.66
C ALA A 41 -2.07 37.11 -17.73
N TRP A 42 -2.58 36.71 -18.88
CA TRP A 42 -3.24 35.42 -19.02
C TRP A 42 -2.24 34.25 -18.99
N TRP A 43 -1.05 34.43 -19.57
CA TRP A 43 0.01 33.44 -19.44
C TRP A 43 0.55 33.32 -18.00
N GLN A 44 0.66 34.46 -17.30
CA GLN A 44 1.06 34.44 -15.88
C GLN A 44 -0.02 33.83 -14.98
N ASP A 45 -1.30 34.11 -15.24
CA ASP A 45 -2.40 33.45 -14.52
C ASP A 45 -2.48 31.95 -14.85
N ALA A 46 -2.20 31.55 -16.09
CA ALA A 46 -2.13 30.13 -16.47
C ALA A 46 -0.93 29.43 -15.78
N GLU A 47 0.22 30.10 -15.66
CA GLU A 47 1.34 29.56 -14.87
C GLU A 47 1.00 29.46 -13.38
N HIS A 48 0.30 30.45 -12.81
CA HIS A 48 -0.16 30.38 -11.44
C HIS A 48 -1.24 29.32 -11.21
N VAL A 49 -2.11 29.11 -12.17
CA VAL A 49 -3.14 28.05 -12.09
C VAL A 49 -2.52 26.66 -12.28
N THR A 50 -1.55 26.51 -13.16
CA THR A 50 -0.83 25.24 -13.33
C THR A 50 0.12 24.95 -12.15
N GLY A 51 0.64 25.97 -11.47
CA GLY A 51 1.42 25.83 -10.25
C GLY A 51 0.59 25.43 -9.01
N ARG A 52 -0.73 25.50 -9.08
CA ARG A 52 -1.70 25.13 -8.04
C ARG A 52 -2.57 23.93 -8.40
N VAL A 53 -2.14 23.05 -9.30
CA VAL A 53 -2.80 21.74 -9.40
C VAL A 53 -2.68 21.10 -8.02
N PRO A 54 -3.78 20.90 -7.29
CA PRO A 54 -3.70 20.27 -6.00
C PRO A 54 -2.99 18.93 -6.18
N ARG A 55 -1.91 18.74 -5.46
CA ARG A 55 -1.17 17.49 -5.47
C ARG A 55 -2.15 16.41 -5.09
N GLY A 56 -2.30 15.40 -5.93
CA GLY A 56 -3.23 14.34 -5.66
C GLY A 56 -3.00 13.75 -4.28
N VAL A 57 -4.07 13.46 -3.57
CA VAL A 57 -4.02 12.81 -2.27
C VAL A 57 -3.68 11.35 -2.48
N VAL A 58 -2.79 10.83 -1.65
CA VAL A 58 -2.54 9.40 -1.52
C VAL A 58 -2.95 8.98 -0.13
N VAL A 59 -3.79 7.97 -0.04
CA VAL A 59 -4.22 7.34 1.21
C VAL A 59 -3.74 5.90 1.18
N LEU A 60 -3.08 5.50 2.23
CA LEU A 60 -2.57 4.14 2.43
C LEU A 60 -3.11 3.66 3.76
N GLY A 61 -3.79 2.53 3.77
CA GLY A 61 -4.39 1.98 4.97
C GLY A 61 -4.18 0.48 5.06
N ALA A 62 -3.94 -0.03 6.26
CA ALA A 62 -3.91 -1.46 6.56
C ALA A 62 -4.48 -1.73 7.95
N GLY A 63 -5.13 -2.89 8.12
CA GLY A 63 -5.70 -3.27 9.39
C GLY A 63 -6.69 -4.41 9.31
N ALA A 64 -7.43 -4.65 10.38
CA ALA A 64 -8.58 -5.53 10.32
C ALA A 64 -9.67 -4.91 9.44
N PRO A 65 -10.48 -5.72 8.73
CA PRO A 65 -11.62 -5.21 7.99
C PRO A 65 -12.57 -4.38 8.86
N GLY A 66 -12.76 -3.11 8.49
CA GLY A 66 -13.55 -2.14 9.27
C GLY A 66 -12.79 -1.38 10.35
N GLU A 67 -11.53 -1.73 10.63
CA GLU A 67 -10.65 -1.08 11.61
C GLU A 67 -9.29 -0.75 10.98
N VAL A 68 -9.32 -0.14 9.81
CA VAL A 68 -8.10 0.18 9.04
C VAL A 68 -7.43 1.41 9.63
N GLY A 69 -6.15 1.28 9.99
CA GLY A 69 -5.28 2.41 10.32
C GLY A 69 -4.71 3.05 9.04
N TYR A 70 -4.68 4.38 8.98
CA TYR A 70 -4.23 5.09 7.78
C TYR A 70 -2.93 5.84 8.00
N ALA A 71 -2.04 5.75 7.02
CA ALA A 71 -0.94 6.67 6.84
C ALA A 71 -1.27 7.64 5.70
N THR A 72 -1.32 8.93 5.98
CA THR A 72 -1.48 9.95 4.96
C THR A 72 -0.13 10.58 4.63
N THR A 73 0.31 10.45 3.38
CA THR A 73 1.50 11.17 2.93
C THR A 73 1.08 12.49 2.28
N THR A 74 1.23 13.59 2.99
CA THR A 74 1.10 14.94 2.45
C THR A 74 2.43 15.47 1.91
N THR A 75 3.50 14.69 2.05
CA THR A 75 4.85 15.09 1.66
C THR A 75 4.92 15.24 0.14
N PRO A 76 5.42 16.37 -0.36
CA PRO A 76 5.69 16.53 -1.78
C PRO A 76 6.73 15.54 -2.22
N LEU A 77 6.34 14.62 -3.09
CA LEU A 77 7.27 13.73 -3.76
C LEU A 77 8.08 14.56 -4.77
N ALA A 78 9.18 15.12 -4.33
CA ALA A 78 10.18 15.66 -5.23
C ALA A 78 10.95 14.46 -5.81
N GLY A 79 10.56 14.02 -7.02
CA GLY A 79 11.39 13.13 -7.85
C GLY A 79 11.66 11.72 -7.36
N GLY A 80 11.10 11.30 -6.24
CA GLY A 80 11.30 9.95 -5.68
C GLY A 80 10.01 9.39 -5.10
N GLY A 81 9.85 8.06 -5.10
CA GLY A 81 8.74 7.39 -4.45
C GLY A 81 8.73 7.64 -2.94
N ALA A 82 7.57 7.83 -2.32
CA ALA A 82 7.43 7.74 -0.88
C ALA A 82 7.14 6.27 -0.52
N ALA A 83 7.85 5.76 0.46
CA ALA A 83 7.56 4.48 1.06
C ALA A 83 6.89 4.69 2.41
N ALA A 84 5.94 3.84 2.75
CA ALA A 84 5.32 3.78 4.06
C ALA A 84 5.09 2.31 4.41
N SER A 85 5.27 1.95 5.66
CA SER A 85 4.96 0.62 6.17
C SER A 85 3.88 0.75 7.23
N LEU A 86 2.88 -0.13 7.16
CA LEU A 86 1.81 -0.26 8.14
C LEU A 86 1.75 -1.70 8.62
N SER A 87 1.64 -1.89 9.92
CA SER A 87 1.63 -3.21 10.55
C SER A 87 0.26 -3.52 11.12
N HIS A 88 -0.28 -4.70 10.81
CA HIS A 88 -1.47 -5.26 11.47
C HIS A 88 -1.05 -6.34 12.44
N PRO A 89 -1.15 -6.10 13.78
CA PRO A 89 -0.70 -7.05 14.77
C PRO A 89 -1.65 -8.22 14.97
N PHE A 90 -1.10 -9.40 15.27
CA PHE A 90 -1.83 -10.56 15.75
C PHE A 90 -1.00 -11.30 16.81
N GLY A 91 -1.61 -12.19 17.59
CA GLY A 91 -0.87 -12.81 18.70
C GLY A 91 -1.70 -13.78 19.53
N PRO A 92 -1.67 -13.68 20.87
CA PRO A 92 -2.16 -14.74 21.78
C PRO A 92 -3.59 -15.19 21.53
N ALA A 93 -4.51 -14.30 21.17
CA ALA A 93 -5.91 -14.66 20.93
C ALA A 93 -6.07 -15.58 19.71
N GLN A 94 -5.37 -15.29 18.64
CA GLN A 94 -5.35 -16.11 17.43
C GLN A 94 -4.50 -17.36 17.62
N ALA A 95 -3.41 -17.29 18.39
CA ALA A 95 -2.59 -18.44 18.76
C ALA A 95 -3.39 -19.48 19.57
N ALA A 96 -4.25 -19.01 20.49
CA ALA A 96 -5.13 -19.89 21.25
C ALA A 96 -6.14 -20.63 20.34
N GLN A 97 -6.66 -19.96 19.31
CA GLN A 97 -7.53 -20.59 18.31
C GLN A 97 -6.75 -21.59 17.45
N LEU A 98 -5.52 -21.22 17.04
CA LEU A 98 -4.66 -22.05 16.22
C LEU A 98 -4.21 -23.32 16.96
N TYR A 99 -3.88 -23.19 18.23
CA TYR A 99 -3.44 -24.31 19.08
C TYR A 99 -4.61 -25.19 19.57
N ASN A 100 -5.78 -24.59 19.77
CA ASN A 100 -7.13 -25.13 20.07
C ASN A 100 -7.16 -26.38 20.93
N GLY A 101 -6.31 -26.48 21.93
CA GLY A 101 -6.34 -27.60 22.90
C GLY A 101 -6.18 -29.01 22.34
N ASN A 102 -6.29 -29.18 21.03
CA ASN A 102 -6.13 -30.45 20.36
C ASN A 102 -4.68 -30.62 19.89
N ALA A 103 -3.79 -30.66 20.89
CA ALA A 103 -2.35 -30.83 20.65
C ALA A 103 -2.01 -32.08 19.80
N ASP A 104 -2.99 -32.93 19.55
CA ASP A 104 -2.81 -34.16 18.81
C ASP A 104 -3.09 -34.05 17.30
N GLU A 105 -3.90 -33.10 16.86
CA GLU A 105 -4.31 -33.02 15.45
C GLU A 105 -3.82 -31.76 14.76
N GLY A 106 -3.30 -30.79 15.54
CA GLY A 106 -3.02 -29.48 15.03
C GLY A 106 -4.26 -28.61 14.88
N GLY A 107 -4.10 -27.40 14.45
CA GLY A 107 -5.19 -26.46 14.27
C GLY A 107 -4.95 -25.50 13.10
N ALA A 108 -5.97 -24.73 12.79
CA ALA A 108 -5.85 -23.68 11.79
C ALA A 108 -6.63 -22.42 12.19
N VAL A 109 -6.13 -21.27 11.82
CA VAL A 109 -6.79 -19.98 11.99
C VAL A 109 -6.67 -19.18 10.69
N ALA A 110 -7.70 -18.38 10.39
CA ALA A 110 -7.71 -17.45 9.28
C ALA A 110 -7.86 -16.04 9.81
N ILE A 111 -6.95 -15.16 9.44
CA ILE A 111 -6.89 -13.76 9.89
C ILE A 111 -7.09 -12.88 8.67
N PRO A 112 -8.23 -12.18 8.57
CA PRO A 112 -8.47 -11.25 7.48
C PRO A 112 -7.72 -9.94 7.70
N VAL A 113 -7.10 -9.43 6.64
CA VAL A 113 -6.41 -8.15 6.60
C VAL A 113 -6.97 -7.32 5.45
N ALA A 114 -7.36 -6.09 5.72
CA ALA A 114 -7.79 -5.14 4.70
C ALA A 114 -6.64 -4.19 4.37
N VAL A 115 -6.44 -3.95 3.09
CA VAL A 115 -5.51 -2.94 2.57
C VAL A 115 -6.33 -1.94 1.77
N GLU A 116 -6.33 -0.67 2.19
CA GLU A 116 -7.07 0.38 1.53
C GLU A 116 -6.14 1.39 0.88
N THR A 117 -6.39 1.67 -0.38
CA THR A 117 -5.55 2.58 -1.14
C THR A 117 -6.39 3.60 -1.91
N LEU A 118 -5.88 4.83 -1.99
CA LEU A 118 -6.37 5.88 -2.88
C LEU A 118 -5.16 6.59 -3.48
N ALA A 119 -5.17 6.75 -4.79
CA ALA A 119 -4.18 7.57 -5.48
C ALA A 119 -4.92 8.55 -6.40
N GLN A 120 -4.73 9.84 -6.16
CA GLN A 120 -5.29 10.92 -6.97
C GLN A 120 -4.23 11.61 -7.82
N GLY A 121 -4.65 12.22 -8.92
CA GLY A 121 -3.77 12.88 -9.87
C GLY A 121 -3.00 11.86 -10.71
N ASN A 122 -1.75 12.16 -11.04
CA ASN A 122 -0.87 11.29 -11.83
C ASN A 122 0.03 10.45 -10.91
N ARG A 123 -0.58 9.77 -9.94
CA ARG A 123 0.14 8.92 -8.98
C ARG A 123 -0.36 7.50 -9.04
N GLY A 124 0.55 6.56 -8.81
CA GLY A 124 0.26 5.16 -8.63
C GLY A 124 0.72 4.70 -7.24
N VAL A 125 0.12 3.64 -6.77
CA VAL A 125 0.48 2.97 -5.52
C VAL A 125 0.66 1.49 -5.83
N ARG A 126 1.70 0.91 -5.31
CA ARG A 126 1.84 -0.53 -5.16
C ARG A 126 2.14 -0.87 -3.71
N TYR A 127 1.89 -2.08 -3.33
CA TYR A 127 2.24 -2.57 -2.00
C TYR A 127 2.62 -4.05 -2.05
N GLU A 128 3.36 -4.46 -1.04
CA GLU A 128 3.75 -5.84 -0.80
C GLU A 128 3.38 -6.22 0.65
N LEU A 129 2.98 -7.47 0.86
CA LEU A 129 2.75 -8.00 2.20
C LEU A 129 3.98 -8.75 2.68
N GLY A 130 4.46 -8.37 3.86
CA GLY A 130 5.45 -9.09 4.65
C GLY A 130 4.82 -9.76 5.87
N LEU A 131 5.50 -10.72 6.43
CA LEU A 131 5.13 -11.35 7.70
C LEU A 131 6.31 -11.21 8.67
N ASP A 132 6.10 -10.54 9.79
CA ASP A 132 7.06 -10.52 10.90
C ASP A 132 6.57 -11.51 11.98
N VAL A 133 7.14 -12.71 11.93
CA VAL A 133 6.77 -13.83 12.80
C VAL A 133 8.02 -14.46 13.40
N ALA A 134 8.10 -14.47 14.72
CA ALA A 134 9.22 -15.03 15.45
C ALA A 134 8.76 -15.87 16.64
N GLY A 135 9.04 -17.18 16.59
CA GLY A 135 8.76 -18.10 17.69
C GLY A 135 7.27 -18.39 17.91
N GLY A 136 6.96 -18.94 19.07
CA GLY A 136 5.60 -19.29 19.48
C GLY A 136 4.90 -20.33 18.62
N VAL A 137 3.57 -20.34 18.69
CA VAL A 137 2.70 -21.23 17.91
C VAL A 137 2.74 -20.84 16.42
N PHE A 138 2.72 -19.53 16.13
CA PHE A 138 2.79 -19.05 14.76
C PHE A 138 4.13 -19.35 14.10
N GLY A 139 5.26 -19.17 14.83
CA GLY A 139 6.59 -19.51 14.32
C GLY A 139 6.79 -21.00 14.04
N ALA A 140 5.99 -21.87 14.70
CA ALA A 140 5.97 -23.31 14.46
C ALA A 140 4.91 -23.73 13.43
N SER A 141 4.20 -22.78 12.81
CA SER A 141 3.09 -23.02 11.90
C SER A 141 3.47 -22.75 10.45
N ARG A 142 2.74 -23.37 9.53
CA ARG A 142 2.77 -22.99 8.13
C ARG A 142 1.86 -21.78 7.91
N LEU A 143 2.42 -20.70 7.37
CA LEU A 143 1.73 -19.45 7.09
C LEU A 143 1.58 -19.27 5.58
N GLU A 144 0.38 -18.92 5.16
CA GLU A 144 0.04 -18.72 3.75
C GLU A 144 -0.88 -17.50 3.63
N THR A 145 -0.60 -16.61 2.68
CA THR A 145 -1.41 -15.43 2.38
C THR A 145 -2.16 -15.61 1.08
N PHE A 146 -3.44 -15.22 1.07
CA PHE A 146 -4.32 -15.32 -0.08
C PHE A 146 -5.03 -13.99 -0.30
N LYS A 147 -5.07 -13.50 -1.52
CA LYS A 147 -5.97 -12.40 -1.88
C LYS A 147 -7.38 -12.95 -2.08
N VAL A 148 -8.35 -12.40 -1.39
CA VAL A 148 -9.75 -12.86 -1.41
C VAL A 148 -10.69 -11.72 -1.80
N ALA A 149 -11.89 -12.08 -2.28
CA ALA A 149 -12.85 -11.10 -2.73
C ALA A 149 -13.41 -10.21 -1.59
N ASN A 150 -13.54 -10.77 -0.40
CA ASN A 150 -14.02 -10.08 0.80
C ASN A 150 -13.71 -10.91 2.06
N GLN A 151 -13.94 -10.33 3.23
CA GLN A 151 -13.70 -10.95 4.52
C GLN A 151 -14.44 -12.29 4.71
N ALA A 152 -15.66 -12.44 4.20
CA ALA A 152 -16.44 -13.66 4.38
C ALA A 152 -15.84 -14.89 3.70
N VAL A 153 -14.99 -14.67 2.70
CA VAL A 153 -14.26 -15.75 2.01
C VAL A 153 -13.00 -16.17 2.76
N CYS A 154 -12.50 -15.33 3.67
CA CYS A 154 -11.32 -15.67 4.47
C CYS A 154 -11.63 -16.81 5.43
N SER A 155 -11.10 -17.98 5.15
CA SER A 155 -11.35 -19.19 5.93
C SER A 155 -10.14 -20.13 5.95
N THR A 156 -10.11 -21.02 6.91
CA THR A 156 -9.05 -22.04 7.04
C THR A 156 -9.05 -23.08 5.93
N SER A 157 -10.09 -23.12 5.11
CA SER A 157 -10.18 -24.04 3.96
C SER A 157 -9.47 -23.52 2.70
N LEU A 158 -8.99 -22.27 2.69
CA LEU A 158 -8.27 -21.70 1.54
C LEU A 158 -7.02 -22.52 1.25
N THR A 159 -6.85 -22.87 -0.01
CA THR A 159 -5.70 -23.60 -0.54
C THR A 159 -5.34 -23.02 -1.91
N GLY A 160 -4.10 -23.18 -2.34
CA GLY A 160 -3.66 -22.74 -3.65
C GLY A 160 -2.33 -22.00 -3.58
N PRO A 161 -1.95 -21.28 -4.64
CA PRO A 161 -0.75 -20.47 -4.62
C PRO A 161 -0.91 -19.30 -3.65
N THR A 162 0.11 -19.07 -2.85
CA THR A 162 0.20 -17.89 -1.98
C THR A 162 0.42 -16.64 -2.83
N ALA A 163 -0.14 -15.52 -2.40
CA ALA A 163 0.09 -14.22 -3.01
C ALA A 163 0.64 -13.26 -1.95
N HIS A 164 1.64 -12.47 -2.29
CA HIS A 164 2.28 -11.51 -1.40
C HIS A 164 2.18 -10.08 -1.92
N GLU A 165 2.07 -9.93 -3.23
CA GLU A 165 2.14 -8.64 -3.90
C GLU A 165 0.80 -8.27 -4.54
N HIS A 166 0.55 -6.99 -4.59
CA HIS A 166 -0.52 -6.42 -5.40
C HIS A 166 0.06 -5.96 -6.75
N THR A 167 -0.70 -6.14 -7.84
CA THR A 167 -0.35 -5.58 -9.15
C THR A 167 -0.25 -4.05 -9.04
N PRO A 168 0.85 -3.44 -9.49
CA PRO A 168 1.01 -1.99 -9.43
C PRO A 168 -0.14 -1.26 -10.12
N TRP A 169 -0.65 -0.22 -9.49
CA TRP A 169 -1.61 0.67 -10.12
C TRP A 169 -0.87 1.57 -11.12
N PRO A 170 -1.38 1.71 -12.34
CA PRO A 170 -0.75 2.57 -13.32
C PRO A 170 -0.76 4.02 -12.84
N ALA A 171 0.35 4.73 -13.03
CA ALA A 171 0.46 6.15 -12.76
C ALA A 171 -0.26 6.94 -13.87
N SER A 172 -1.58 6.93 -13.84
CA SER A 172 -2.47 7.69 -14.73
C SER A 172 -3.30 8.65 -13.91
N TYR A 173 -3.78 9.72 -14.56
CA TYR A 173 -4.64 10.69 -13.87
C TYR A 173 -5.89 10.00 -13.31
N SER A 174 -6.15 10.24 -12.01
CA SER A 174 -7.33 9.75 -11.33
C SER A 174 -7.99 10.87 -10.52
N ALA A 175 -9.30 11.03 -10.68
CA ALA A 175 -10.13 11.92 -9.89
C ALA A 175 -10.90 11.15 -8.79
N ALA A 176 -10.53 9.91 -8.51
CA ALA A 176 -11.19 9.09 -7.49
C ALA A 176 -11.17 9.79 -6.12
N THR A 177 -12.27 9.71 -5.40
CA THR A 177 -12.46 10.27 -4.05
C THR A 177 -12.72 9.18 -2.99
N THR A 178 -12.83 7.94 -3.43
CA THR A 178 -13.06 6.77 -2.57
C THR A 178 -11.87 5.83 -2.61
N THR A 179 -11.57 5.23 -1.48
CA THR A 179 -10.54 4.18 -1.38
C THR A 179 -10.96 2.92 -2.12
N THR A 180 -9.98 2.19 -2.62
CA THR A 180 -10.17 0.80 -3.06
C THR A 180 -9.69 -0.10 -1.95
N THR A 181 -10.47 -1.13 -1.64
CA THR A 181 -10.15 -2.10 -0.59
C THR A 181 -9.78 -3.43 -1.22
N ASP A 182 -8.59 -3.91 -0.92
CA ASP A 182 -8.16 -5.28 -1.16
C ASP A 182 -8.27 -6.05 0.16
N THR A 183 -8.82 -7.26 0.10
CA THR A 183 -8.90 -8.13 1.27
C THR A 183 -7.91 -9.28 1.11
N TRP A 184 -7.10 -9.45 2.13
CA TRP A 184 -6.14 -10.55 2.26
C TRP A 184 -6.54 -11.47 3.39
N CYS A 185 -6.15 -12.72 3.31
CA CYS A 185 -6.40 -13.73 4.30
C CYS A 185 -5.09 -14.42 4.64
N LEU A 186 -4.58 -14.21 5.85
CA LEU A 186 -3.48 -14.99 6.41
C LEU A 186 -4.06 -16.26 7.01
N VAL A 187 -3.69 -17.40 6.46
CA VAL A 187 -4.06 -18.73 6.99
C VAL A 187 -2.85 -19.34 7.64
N ALA A 188 -2.97 -19.61 8.94
CA ALA A 188 -1.97 -20.33 9.70
C ALA A 188 -2.45 -21.75 9.98
N ARG A 189 -1.56 -22.73 9.81
CA ARG A 189 -1.81 -24.14 10.11
C ARG A 189 -0.71 -24.66 11.00
N TYR A 190 -1.09 -25.06 12.20
CA TYR A 190 -0.18 -25.67 13.15
C TYR A 190 -0.28 -27.18 13.06
N ALA A 191 0.86 -27.84 12.92
CA ALA A 191 0.97 -29.29 13.03
C ALA A 191 2.02 -29.62 14.08
N PRO A 192 1.64 -30.25 15.21
CA PRO A 192 2.59 -30.58 16.26
C PRO A 192 3.62 -31.58 15.74
N THR A 193 4.89 -31.33 16.02
CA THR A 193 5.95 -32.29 15.74
C THR A 193 5.90 -33.40 16.79
N ARG A 194 5.85 -34.63 16.33
CA ARG A 194 5.82 -35.82 17.16
C ARG A 194 7.02 -36.67 16.88
N TRP A 195 7.55 -37.26 17.92
CA TRP A 195 8.63 -38.27 17.85
C TRP A 195 8.17 -39.54 18.55
N ALA A 196 8.25 -40.62 17.84
CA ALA A 196 8.12 -41.95 18.43
C ALA A 196 9.53 -42.55 18.60
N HIS A 197 9.84 -42.95 19.81
CA HIS A 197 11.07 -43.66 20.10
C HIS A 197 10.73 -45.06 20.59
N THR A 198 11.28 -46.06 19.94
CA THR A 198 11.13 -47.47 20.36
C THR A 198 12.52 -48.00 20.64
N ASN A 199 12.68 -48.60 21.80
CA ASN A 199 13.87 -49.33 22.18
C ASN A 199 13.54 -50.79 22.46
N THR A 200 14.42 -51.68 22.04
CA THR A 200 14.26 -53.11 22.24
C THR A 200 15.49 -53.64 22.95
N VAL A 201 15.25 -54.33 24.04
CA VAL A 201 16.30 -55.08 24.77
C VAL A 201 16.11 -56.54 24.48
N THR A 202 17.18 -57.19 24.07
CA THR A 202 17.23 -58.62 23.85
C THR A 202 18.29 -59.22 24.77
N VAL A 203 17.87 -60.17 25.57
CA VAL A 203 18.75 -60.91 26.49
C VAL A 203 18.80 -62.37 26.06
N THR A 204 20.01 -62.89 25.93
CA THR A 204 20.26 -64.24 25.60
C THR A 204 21.05 -64.87 26.76
N ALA A 205 20.55 -65.98 27.32
CA ALA A 205 21.17 -66.69 28.42
C ALA A 205 21.14 -68.18 28.20
N PRO A 206 22.10 -68.94 28.75
CA PRO A 206 22.03 -70.37 28.74
C PRO A 206 20.76 -70.87 29.42
N SER A 207 20.14 -71.96 28.89
CA SER A 207 18.97 -72.54 29.51
C SER A 207 19.38 -73.24 30.82
N PRO A 208 18.73 -72.94 31.96
CA PRO A 208 19.06 -73.57 33.22
C PRO A 208 18.72 -75.11 33.24
N LEU A 209 17.92 -75.53 32.24
CA LEU A 209 17.53 -76.91 32.10
C LEU A 209 18.42 -77.71 31.12
N GLY A 210 19.52 -77.14 30.66
CA GLY A 210 20.40 -77.69 29.63
C GLY A 210 19.80 -77.59 28.23
N GLY A 211 20.63 -77.80 27.21
CA GLY A 211 20.16 -77.91 25.83
C GLY A 211 20.08 -76.63 25.03
N GLY A 212 20.91 -75.63 25.33
CA GLY A 212 21.04 -74.45 24.45
C GLY A 212 20.83 -73.07 25.14
N THR A 213 20.69 -72.11 24.38
CA THR A 213 20.43 -70.72 24.83
C THR A 213 18.96 -70.34 24.68
N ARG A 214 18.46 -69.52 25.59
CA ARG A 214 17.13 -68.86 25.49
C ARG A 214 17.30 -67.38 25.27
N THR A 215 16.54 -66.86 24.35
CA THR A 215 16.48 -65.45 24.06
C THR A 215 15.11 -64.86 24.42
N ALA A 216 15.07 -63.80 25.17
CA ALA A 216 13.86 -63.04 25.47
C ALA A 216 14.10 -61.60 25.01
N SER A 217 13.11 -61.02 24.37
CA SER A 217 13.13 -59.61 23.94
C SER A 217 11.94 -58.89 24.57
N ASP A 218 12.19 -57.67 25.04
CA ASP A 218 11.18 -56.75 25.50
C ASP A 218 11.39 -55.39 24.83
N SER A 219 10.32 -54.70 24.49
CA SER A 219 10.37 -53.43 23.84
C SER A 219 9.51 -52.41 24.57
N TRP A 220 10.02 -51.21 24.67
CA TRP A 220 9.26 -50.07 25.16
C TRP A 220 9.26 -48.97 24.13
N SER A 221 8.19 -48.16 24.09
CA SER A 221 8.07 -46.98 23.24
C SER A 221 7.69 -45.78 24.08
N ALA A 222 8.25 -44.63 23.69
CA ALA A 222 7.88 -43.33 24.23
C ALA A 222 7.53 -42.40 23.09
N ASN A 223 6.46 -41.66 23.25
CA ASN A 223 6.08 -40.59 22.33
C ASN A 223 6.41 -39.26 22.98
N ALA A 224 7.19 -38.44 22.28
CA ALA A 224 7.45 -37.05 22.66
C ALA A 224 6.78 -36.14 21.64
N ARG A 225 6.32 -35.00 22.10
CA ARG A 225 5.73 -33.94 21.24
C ARG A 225 6.20 -32.58 21.69
N THR A 226 6.22 -31.61 20.76
CA THR A 226 6.40 -30.21 21.11
C THR A 226 5.16 -29.70 21.82
N THR A 227 5.34 -29.08 23.00
CA THR A 227 4.28 -28.41 23.73
C THR A 227 4.60 -26.90 23.66
N LEU A 228 3.65 -26.11 23.17
CA LEU A 228 3.71 -24.65 23.11
C LEU A 228 2.65 -24.07 24.04
N ASP A 229 2.91 -22.88 24.54
CA ASP A 229 1.98 -22.14 25.40
C ASP A 229 1.44 -20.93 24.59
N PRO A 230 0.18 -20.98 24.10
CA PRO A 230 -0.40 -19.88 23.37
C PRO A 230 -0.57 -18.60 24.19
N ALA A 231 -0.60 -18.71 25.54
CA ALA A 231 -0.74 -17.53 26.39
C ALA A 231 0.56 -16.69 26.44
N SER A 232 1.70 -17.33 26.18
CA SER A 232 3.00 -16.68 26.07
C SER A 232 3.40 -16.34 24.61
N GLU A 233 2.46 -16.39 23.67
CA GLU A 233 2.70 -16.06 22.27
C GLU A 233 3.18 -14.62 22.13
N PRO A 234 4.27 -14.37 21.41
CA PRO A 234 4.67 -13.02 21.10
C PRO A 234 3.68 -12.32 20.16
N THR A 235 3.76 -11.00 20.11
CA THR A 235 3.04 -10.25 19.07
C THR A 235 3.77 -10.42 17.75
N HIS A 236 3.01 -10.74 16.73
CA HIS A 236 3.43 -10.83 15.33
C HIS A 236 2.72 -9.76 14.51
N SER A 237 3.15 -9.53 13.27
CA SER A 237 2.46 -8.62 12.37
C SER A 237 2.39 -9.13 10.93
N VAL A 238 1.35 -8.67 10.26
CA VAL A 238 1.33 -8.57 8.79
C VAL A 238 1.74 -7.15 8.45
N ASP A 239 2.87 -7.01 7.81
CA ASP A 239 3.39 -5.72 7.38
C ASP A 239 2.96 -5.45 5.93
N VAL A 240 2.53 -4.24 5.67
CA VAL A 240 2.15 -3.79 4.33
C VAL A 240 3.08 -2.65 3.94
N ASP A 241 3.99 -2.95 3.03
CA ASP A 241 4.97 -2.01 2.53
C ASP A 241 4.45 -1.35 1.26
N PHE A 242 4.24 -0.05 1.33
CA PHE A 242 3.70 0.74 0.24
C PHE A 242 4.80 1.50 -0.49
N GLU A 243 4.68 1.54 -1.80
CA GLU A 243 5.45 2.42 -2.67
C GLU A 243 4.51 3.29 -3.49
N VAL A 244 4.73 4.60 -3.43
CA VAL A 244 4.01 5.60 -4.22
C VAL A 244 4.92 6.09 -5.33
N PHE A 245 4.46 6.02 -6.56
CA PHE A 245 5.20 6.49 -7.73
C PHE A 245 4.38 7.49 -8.52
N GLY A 246 5.08 8.40 -9.22
CA GLY A 246 4.46 9.35 -10.15
C GLY A 246 4.70 8.95 -11.59
N SER A 247 3.86 9.43 -12.52
CA SER A 247 4.28 9.47 -13.91
C SER A 247 5.50 10.38 -14.01
N ALA A 248 6.52 9.96 -14.74
CA ALA A 248 7.55 10.89 -15.16
C ALA A 248 6.89 12.08 -15.90
N PRO A 249 7.37 13.29 -15.70
CA PRO A 249 6.89 14.47 -16.43
C PRO A 249 7.08 14.33 -17.93
#